data_66bf51d16466b5db4e2ccc9875bbab55
#
_entry.id   66bf51d16466b5db4e2ccc9875bbab55
#
_cell.length_a   1.000
_cell.length_b   1.000
_cell.length_c   1.000
_cell.angle_alpha   90.00
_cell.angle_beta   90.00
_cell.angle_gamma   90.00
#
_symmetry.space_group_name_H-M   'P 1'
#
loop_
_entity.id
_entity.type
_entity.pdbx_description
1 polymer ?
#
loop_
_entity_poly.entity_id
_entity_poly.type
_entity_poly.pdbx_seq_one_letter_code
_entity_poly.pdbx_strand_id
1 'polypeptide(L)'
;MRLKALKALAVLVVAAAALVVALPAGAANECAGLQVCVPLTGPWVVVPASTTLPRSHVEWQMTCPRRHIVGGLDARLSVPAIDVAFLGTLGSPVNPGITTSRSVVFVATYAGQGRAAPTFRPLVGCMPSSGGGARVPTAFTAFPPGHPVTRRVSTVRVRPGSKLVVQQCARGERLIGGSHAFAFATRTPPSASLVSSISGSEQIRAASIAVRVRGDAELAGVRALVQVQALCSRSR
;
A
#
# COMPACT_ATOMS: atom_id res chain seq x y z
N MET A 1 59.50 -19.58 1.82
CA MET A 1 58.76 -18.65 0.97
C MET A 1 57.34 -19.14 0.56
N ARG A 2 57.07 -20.43 0.37
CA ARG A 2 55.77 -20.97 -0.08
C ARG A 2 54.60 -20.81 0.92
N LEU A 3 54.84 -20.85 2.23
CA LEU A 3 53.81 -20.76 3.27
C LEU A 3 53.19 -19.37 3.41
N LYS A 4 53.98 -18.31 3.15
CA LYS A 4 53.53 -16.91 3.20
C LYS A 4 52.63 -16.56 2.00
N ALA A 5 52.92 -17.15 0.83
CA ALA A 5 52.12 -16.97 -0.38
C ALA A 5 50.76 -17.62 -0.27
N LEU A 6 50.68 -18.82 0.37
CA LEU A 6 49.36 -19.50 0.60
C LEU A 6 48.47 -18.73 1.55
N LYS A 7 49.00 -18.13 2.60
CA LYS A 7 48.22 -17.29 3.54
C LYS A 7 47.68 -16.02 2.88
N ALA A 8 48.47 -15.37 2.02
CA ALA A 8 48.05 -14.20 1.28
C ALA A 8 46.94 -14.53 0.27
N LEU A 9 47.04 -15.69 -0.39
CA LEU A 9 46.01 -16.14 -1.33
C LEU A 9 44.68 -16.45 -0.62
N ALA A 10 44.71 -17.10 0.55
CA ALA A 10 43.54 -17.41 1.35
C ALA A 10 42.79 -16.14 1.83
N VAL A 11 43.53 -15.11 2.24
CA VAL A 11 42.93 -13.83 2.67
C VAL A 11 42.30 -13.09 1.49
N LEU A 12 42.89 -13.15 0.31
CA LEU A 12 42.33 -12.53 -0.91
C LEU A 12 41.05 -13.20 -1.39
N VAL A 13 40.95 -14.52 -1.29
CA VAL A 13 39.77 -15.29 -1.65
C VAL A 13 38.61 -15.01 -0.68
N VAL A 14 38.89 -14.90 0.62
CA VAL A 14 37.88 -14.57 1.63
C VAL A 14 37.38 -13.12 1.46
N ALA A 15 38.27 -12.18 1.14
CA ALA A 15 37.87 -10.78 0.87
C ALA A 15 37.04 -10.67 -0.43
N ALA A 16 37.37 -11.42 -1.48
CA ALA A 16 36.58 -11.46 -2.70
C ALA A 16 35.20 -12.11 -2.51
N ALA A 17 35.08 -13.15 -1.68
CA ALA A 17 33.81 -13.77 -1.34
C ALA A 17 32.89 -12.86 -0.50
N ALA A 18 33.46 -12.00 0.35
CA ALA A 18 32.67 -11.02 1.13
C ALA A 18 32.10 -9.88 0.27
N LEU A 19 32.73 -9.56 -0.87
CA LEU A 19 32.23 -8.53 -1.80
C LEU A 19 31.05 -9.00 -2.68
N VAL A 20 30.84 -10.32 -2.82
CA VAL A 20 29.76 -10.87 -3.67
C VAL A 20 28.42 -10.99 -2.95
N VAL A 21 28.37 -10.83 -1.62
CA VAL A 21 27.14 -11.03 -0.81
C VAL A 21 26.40 -9.73 -0.48
N ALA A 22 26.86 -8.58 -0.93
CA ALA A 22 26.04 -7.37 -0.92
C ALA A 22 25.05 -7.38 -2.10
N LEU A 23 24.13 -8.36 -2.13
CA LEU A 23 22.92 -8.22 -2.94
C LEU A 23 22.20 -6.97 -2.43
N PRO A 24 21.94 -5.97 -3.28
CA PRO A 24 21.15 -4.84 -2.86
C PRO A 24 19.80 -5.40 -2.39
N ALA A 25 19.47 -5.17 -1.14
CA ALA A 25 18.12 -5.40 -0.62
C ALA A 25 17.17 -4.79 -1.65
N GLY A 26 16.32 -5.64 -2.26
CA GLY A 26 15.49 -5.41 -3.43
C GLY A 26 15.23 -3.92 -3.69
N ALA A 27 15.88 -3.39 -4.72
CA ALA A 27 15.58 -2.05 -5.18
C ALA A 27 14.09 -2.02 -5.54
N ALA A 28 13.38 -1.07 -4.98
CA ALA A 28 11.99 -0.85 -5.35
C ALA A 28 11.92 -0.55 -6.86
N ASN A 29 11.07 -1.28 -7.58
CA ASN A 29 11.01 -1.26 -9.03
C ASN A 29 9.90 -0.39 -9.59
N GLU A 30 9.26 0.43 -8.76
CA GLU A 30 8.12 1.28 -9.15
C GLU A 30 8.44 2.26 -10.29
N CYS A 31 9.71 2.57 -10.50
CA CYS A 31 10.18 3.43 -11.59
C CYS A 31 10.95 2.68 -12.69
N ALA A 32 11.05 1.36 -12.62
CA ALA A 32 11.78 0.59 -13.64
C ALA A 32 11.17 0.76 -15.03
N GLY A 33 12.00 1.08 -16.02
CA GLY A 33 11.58 1.29 -17.42
C GLY A 33 10.90 2.63 -17.71
N LEU A 34 10.69 3.49 -16.72
CA LEU A 34 10.12 4.83 -16.92
C LEU A 34 11.23 5.87 -17.12
N GLN A 35 11.15 6.63 -18.23
CA GLN A 35 12.13 7.69 -18.53
C GLN A 35 12.05 8.85 -17.53
N VAL A 36 10.83 9.20 -17.11
CA VAL A 36 10.59 10.22 -16.09
C VAL A 36 9.67 9.62 -15.04
N CYS A 37 10.15 9.51 -13.82
CA CYS A 37 9.42 8.91 -12.72
C CYS A 37 9.64 9.69 -11.43
N VAL A 38 8.56 9.98 -10.71
CA VAL A 38 8.59 10.49 -9.35
C VAL A 38 8.20 9.33 -8.43
N PRO A 39 9.14 8.76 -7.67
CA PRO A 39 8.83 7.67 -6.74
C PRO A 39 8.02 8.21 -5.57
N LEU A 40 6.95 7.53 -5.24
CA LEU A 40 6.09 7.80 -4.09
C LEU A 40 6.08 6.60 -3.17
N THR A 41 6.61 6.77 -1.97
CA THR A 41 6.66 5.74 -0.94
C THR A 41 5.55 5.95 0.07
N GLY A 42 4.69 4.95 0.25
CA GLY A 42 3.64 4.96 1.26
C GLY A 42 4.15 4.59 2.67
N PRO A 43 3.25 4.56 3.65
CA PRO A 43 3.54 4.07 4.99
C PRO A 43 3.55 2.53 5.02
N TRP A 44 3.99 1.94 6.12
CA TRP A 44 3.82 0.51 6.41
C TRP A 44 2.37 0.25 6.83
N VAL A 45 1.61 -0.42 5.98
CA VAL A 45 0.20 -0.74 6.17
C VAL A 45 0.07 -2.08 6.88
N VAL A 46 -0.72 -2.13 7.94
CA VAL A 46 -0.95 -3.36 8.72
C VAL A 46 -1.89 -4.28 7.95
N VAL A 47 -1.48 -5.54 7.79
CA VAL A 47 -2.30 -6.58 7.15
C VAL A 47 -2.97 -7.42 8.25
N PRO A 48 -4.28 -7.64 8.21
CA PRO A 48 -4.95 -8.47 9.18
C PRO A 48 -4.41 -9.91 9.16
N ALA A 49 -3.99 -10.42 10.31
CA ALA A 49 -3.59 -11.82 10.47
C ALA A 49 -4.82 -12.66 10.78
N SER A 50 -5.56 -13.09 9.76
CA SER A 50 -6.73 -13.95 9.92
C SER A 50 -6.38 -15.37 9.48
N THR A 51 -6.70 -16.35 10.33
CA THR A 51 -6.58 -17.78 10.01
C THR A 51 -7.86 -18.37 9.43
N THR A 52 -8.98 -17.61 9.44
CA THR A 52 -10.27 -18.05 8.91
C THR A 52 -10.40 -17.72 7.42
N LEU A 53 -11.05 -18.59 6.65
CA LEU A 53 -11.37 -18.34 5.27
C LEU A 53 -12.81 -17.79 5.14
N PRO A 54 -13.07 -16.81 4.23
CA PRO A 54 -12.08 -16.13 3.40
C PRO A 54 -11.15 -15.25 4.24
N ARG A 55 -9.86 -15.16 3.84
CA ARG A 55 -8.88 -14.36 4.55
C ARG A 55 -9.27 -12.89 4.53
N SER A 56 -9.15 -12.24 5.67
CA SER A 56 -9.32 -10.79 5.75
C SER A 56 -8.27 -10.10 4.89
N HIS A 57 -8.68 -9.09 4.15
CA HIS A 57 -7.79 -8.25 3.36
C HIS A 57 -7.79 -6.82 3.89
N VAL A 58 -6.78 -6.07 3.52
CA VAL A 58 -6.69 -4.64 3.79
C VAL A 58 -6.51 -3.90 2.48
N GLU A 59 -7.12 -2.74 2.37
CA GLU A 59 -6.99 -1.84 1.22
C GLU A 59 -6.27 -0.55 1.62
N TRP A 60 -5.34 -0.10 0.77
CA TRP A 60 -4.67 1.19 0.94
C TRP A 60 -4.57 1.91 -0.40
N GLN A 61 -5.15 3.10 -0.48
CA GLN A 61 -5.07 3.91 -1.69
C GLN A 61 -3.86 4.83 -1.66
N MET A 62 -3.10 4.81 -2.77
CA MET A 62 -2.07 5.79 -3.08
C MET A 62 -2.53 6.68 -4.22
N THR A 63 -2.08 7.94 -4.23
CA THR A 63 -2.47 8.90 -5.26
C THR A 63 -1.25 9.71 -5.70
N CYS A 64 -0.95 9.70 -6.98
CA CYS A 64 0.09 10.50 -7.58
C CYS A 64 -0.19 12.01 -7.45
N PRO A 65 0.84 12.86 -7.44
CA PRO A 65 0.69 14.31 -7.46
C PRO A 65 -0.19 14.80 -8.62
N ARG A 66 -0.64 16.04 -8.55
CA ARG A 66 -1.40 16.64 -9.66
C ARG A 66 -0.56 16.56 -10.95
N ARG A 67 -1.22 16.34 -12.09
CA ARG A 67 -0.61 16.17 -13.43
C ARG A 67 0.33 14.97 -13.54
N HIS A 68 0.19 13.98 -12.66
CA HIS A 68 0.87 12.70 -12.78
C HIS A 68 -0.16 11.57 -12.75
N ILE A 69 0.19 10.49 -13.39
CA ILE A 69 -0.55 9.23 -13.40
C ILE A 69 0.34 8.10 -12.86
N VAL A 70 -0.28 7.02 -12.48
CA VAL A 70 0.43 5.82 -12.03
C VAL A 70 1.09 5.16 -13.24
N GLY A 71 2.40 5.03 -13.21
CA GLY A 71 3.21 4.40 -14.26
C GLY A 71 3.91 3.13 -13.81
N GLY A 72 4.13 2.95 -12.51
CA GLY A 72 4.76 1.75 -11.96
C GLY A 72 4.26 1.44 -10.56
N LEU A 73 4.27 0.17 -10.19
CA LEU A 73 3.76 -0.33 -8.92
C LEU A 73 4.72 -1.36 -8.33
N ASP A 74 4.95 -1.24 -7.03
CA ASP A 74 5.72 -2.21 -6.27
C ASP A 74 5.26 -2.20 -4.80
N ALA A 75 5.66 -3.20 -4.02
CA ALA A 75 5.37 -3.27 -2.59
C ALA A 75 6.53 -3.93 -1.84
N ARG A 76 6.97 -3.31 -0.76
CA ARG A 76 7.88 -3.97 0.19
C ARG A 76 7.07 -4.72 1.23
N LEU A 77 7.49 -5.93 1.54
CA LEU A 77 6.81 -6.81 2.48
C LEU A 77 7.67 -6.99 3.73
N SER A 78 7.05 -6.95 4.91
CA SER A 78 7.76 -7.27 6.16
C SER A 78 8.00 -8.77 6.32
N VAL A 79 7.15 -9.60 5.69
CA VAL A 79 7.24 -11.06 5.68
C VAL A 79 6.81 -11.60 4.31
N PRO A 80 7.40 -12.71 3.82
CA PRO A 80 7.12 -13.24 2.48
C PRO A 80 5.68 -13.74 2.26
N ALA A 81 4.96 -14.07 3.35
CA ALA A 81 3.60 -14.63 3.29
C ALA A 81 2.49 -13.58 3.04
N ILE A 82 2.86 -12.35 2.71
CA ILE A 82 1.91 -11.31 2.30
C ILE A 82 1.75 -11.37 0.79
N ASP A 83 0.51 -11.48 0.33
CA ASP A 83 0.14 -11.35 -1.08
C ASP A 83 -0.45 -9.96 -1.32
N VAL A 84 0.03 -9.27 -2.38
CA VAL A 84 -0.38 -7.91 -2.72
C VAL A 84 -0.90 -7.86 -4.15
N ALA A 85 -2.15 -7.44 -4.29
CA ALA A 85 -2.79 -7.16 -5.57
C ALA A 85 -2.98 -5.65 -5.76
N PHE A 86 -3.14 -5.23 -7.01
CA PHE A 86 -3.32 -3.83 -7.40
C PHE A 86 -4.66 -3.64 -8.10
N LEU A 87 -5.44 -2.68 -7.62
CA LEU A 87 -6.72 -2.31 -8.23
C LEU A 87 -6.70 -0.84 -8.63
N GLY A 88 -7.31 -0.53 -9.76
CA GLY A 88 -7.59 0.85 -10.16
C GLY A 88 -8.58 1.54 -9.19
N THR A 89 -8.75 2.85 -9.34
CA THR A 89 -9.68 3.63 -8.51
C THR A 89 -11.12 3.13 -8.54
N LEU A 90 -11.50 2.45 -9.60
CA LEU A 90 -12.83 1.86 -9.78
C LEU A 90 -12.91 0.37 -9.38
N GLY A 91 -11.86 -0.16 -8.73
CA GLY A 91 -11.82 -1.56 -8.33
C GLY A 91 -11.43 -2.54 -9.44
N SER A 92 -11.13 -2.06 -10.63
CA SER A 92 -10.66 -2.89 -11.75
C SER A 92 -9.16 -3.22 -11.58
N PRO A 93 -8.71 -4.39 -12.04
CA PRO A 93 -7.28 -4.70 -12.09
C PRO A 93 -6.51 -3.66 -12.88
N VAL A 94 -5.31 -3.32 -12.41
CA VAL A 94 -4.39 -2.40 -13.09
C VAL A 94 -3.29 -3.21 -13.73
N ASN A 95 -3.14 -3.05 -15.05
CA ASN A 95 -1.99 -3.59 -15.76
C ASN A 95 -0.80 -2.64 -15.57
N PRO A 96 0.34 -3.10 -15.04
CA PRO A 96 1.52 -2.28 -14.92
C PRO A 96 1.89 -1.62 -16.25
N GLY A 97 2.15 -0.31 -16.23
CA GLY A 97 2.52 0.46 -17.41
C GLY A 97 1.36 0.93 -18.31
N ILE A 98 0.12 0.51 -18.06
CA ILE A 98 -1.06 0.93 -18.83
C ILE A 98 -2.14 1.42 -17.88
N THR A 99 -1.95 2.60 -17.32
CA THR A 99 -2.98 3.24 -16.49
C THR A 99 -3.07 4.73 -16.82
N THR A 100 -4.29 5.24 -16.84
CA THR A 100 -4.58 6.69 -16.92
C THR A 100 -4.99 7.22 -15.55
N SER A 101 -5.03 6.37 -14.54
CA SER A 101 -5.47 6.73 -13.20
C SER A 101 -4.37 7.43 -12.43
N ARG A 102 -4.75 8.47 -11.71
CA ARG A 102 -3.89 9.09 -10.70
C ARG A 102 -3.77 8.29 -9.41
N SER A 103 -4.65 7.34 -9.18
CA SER A 103 -4.73 6.61 -7.93
C SER A 103 -4.79 5.12 -8.17
N VAL A 104 -4.23 4.38 -7.26
CA VAL A 104 -4.23 2.92 -7.23
C VAL A 104 -4.54 2.46 -5.81
N VAL A 105 -5.26 1.35 -5.70
CA VAL A 105 -5.53 0.67 -4.44
C VAL A 105 -4.67 -0.57 -4.36
N PHE A 106 -3.89 -0.67 -3.32
CA PHE A 106 -3.15 -1.87 -2.93
C PHE A 106 -4.08 -2.70 -2.05
N VAL A 107 -4.25 -3.96 -2.39
CA VAL A 107 -5.03 -4.93 -1.62
C VAL A 107 -4.08 -6.00 -1.12
N ALA A 108 -3.96 -6.17 0.18
CA ALA A 108 -3.05 -7.14 0.75
C ALA A 108 -3.78 -8.14 1.65
N THR A 109 -3.37 -9.41 1.53
CA THR A 109 -3.79 -10.51 2.38
C THR A 109 -2.58 -11.20 2.99
N TYR A 110 -2.75 -11.81 4.16
CA TYR A 110 -1.70 -12.57 4.81
C TYR A 110 -2.02 -14.08 4.76
N ALA A 111 -1.13 -14.84 4.13
CA ALA A 111 -1.27 -16.28 3.97
C ALA A 111 -0.53 -17.10 5.04
N GLY A 112 0.27 -16.45 5.88
CA GLY A 112 1.06 -17.10 6.91
C GLY A 112 0.24 -17.56 8.11
N GLN A 113 0.89 -18.38 8.95
CA GLN A 113 0.36 -18.80 10.23
C GLN A 113 1.11 -18.07 11.35
N GLY A 114 0.40 -17.73 12.43
CA GLY A 114 1.02 -17.17 13.63
C GLY A 114 0.59 -15.74 13.98
N ARG A 115 1.15 -15.23 15.09
CA ARG A 115 0.86 -13.91 15.66
C ARG A 115 1.72 -12.77 15.09
N ALA A 116 2.28 -12.96 13.90
CA ALA A 116 3.03 -11.88 13.26
C ALA A 116 2.12 -10.66 13.05
N ALA A 117 2.69 -9.48 13.17
CA ALA A 117 2.06 -8.23 12.75
C ALA A 117 2.53 -7.91 11.33
N PRO A 118 1.99 -8.60 10.29
CA PRO A 118 2.45 -8.44 8.92
C PRO A 118 2.13 -7.04 8.44
N THR A 119 3.07 -6.44 7.74
CA THR A 119 2.89 -5.12 7.14
C THR A 119 3.47 -5.10 5.73
N PHE A 120 2.87 -4.31 4.86
CA PHE A 120 3.44 -4.01 3.55
C PHE A 120 3.59 -2.50 3.36
N ARG A 121 4.50 -2.11 2.49
CA ARG A 121 4.75 -0.71 2.16
C ARG A 121 4.48 -0.50 0.68
N PRO A 122 3.42 0.22 0.29
CA PRO A 122 3.11 0.49 -1.10
C PRO A 122 4.10 1.46 -1.72
N LEU A 123 4.50 1.21 -2.96
CA LEU A 123 5.41 2.02 -3.75
C LEU A 123 4.76 2.31 -5.10
N VAL A 124 4.78 3.57 -5.52
CA VAL A 124 4.16 4.01 -6.77
C VAL A 124 5.13 4.87 -7.56
N GLY A 125 5.42 4.48 -8.78
CA GLY A 125 6.10 5.32 -9.76
C GLY A 125 5.08 6.23 -10.46
N CYS A 126 5.21 7.53 -10.27
CA CYS A 126 4.33 8.52 -10.87
C CYS A 126 4.99 9.17 -12.08
N MET A 127 4.36 9.12 -13.23
CA MET A 127 4.84 9.74 -14.46
C MET A 127 3.98 10.94 -14.84
N PRO A 128 4.52 11.97 -15.50
CA PRO A 128 3.74 13.11 -15.98
C PRO A 128 2.60 12.67 -16.90
N SER A 129 1.40 13.21 -16.69
CA SER A 129 0.23 12.92 -17.54
C SER A 129 0.25 13.63 -18.90
N SER A 130 1.13 14.61 -19.08
CA SER A 130 1.32 15.42 -20.28
C SER A 130 2.60 15.02 -21.00
N GLY A 131 2.85 13.73 -21.21
CA GLY A 131 3.86 13.28 -22.17
C GLY A 131 3.36 13.58 -23.57
N GLY A 132 4.16 14.29 -24.41
CA GLY A 132 3.82 14.68 -25.77
C GLY A 132 3.70 13.53 -26.80
N GLY A 133 3.36 12.34 -26.36
CA GLY A 133 3.02 11.20 -27.18
C GLY A 133 1.54 11.20 -27.58
N ALA A 134 1.22 10.60 -28.72
CA ALA A 134 -0.15 10.33 -29.11
C ALA A 134 -0.91 9.68 -27.94
N ARG A 135 -2.06 10.21 -27.58
CA ARG A 135 -2.94 9.59 -26.57
C ARG A 135 -3.31 8.21 -27.09
N VAL A 136 -2.74 7.19 -26.48
CA VAL A 136 -3.23 5.83 -26.71
C VAL A 136 -4.64 5.81 -26.13
N PRO A 137 -5.66 5.50 -26.91
CA PRO A 137 -7.01 5.39 -26.38
C PRO A 137 -7.04 4.24 -25.37
N THR A 138 -7.08 4.56 -24.10
CA THR A 138 -7.26 3.57 -23.02
C THR A 138 -8.72 3.34 -22.75
N ALA A 139 -9.55 3.41 -23.75
CA ALA A 139 -10.95 3.09 -23.66
C ALA A 139 -11.16 1.58 -23.76
N PHE A 140 -10.90 0.86 -22.70
CA PHE A 140 -11.53 -0.43 -22.50
C PHE A 140 -12.38 -0.40 -21.25
N THR A 141 -13.58 0.12 -21.39
CA THR A 141 -14.72 -0.35 -20.63
C THR A 141 -15.08 -1.74 -21.14
N ALA A 142 -14.24 -2.72 -20.83
CA ALA A 142 -14.55 -4.13 -21.12
C ALA A 142 -15.65 -4.69 -20.17
N PHE A 143 -16.23 -3.83 -19.34
CA PHE A 143 -17.33 -4.18 -18.46
C PHE A 143 -18.60 -3.50 -18.97
N PRO A 144 -19.75 -4.21 -18.92
CA PRO A 144 -21.04 -3.57 -19.20
C PRO A 144 -21.13 -2.30 -18.33
N PRO A 145 -21.78 -1.23 -18.82
CA PRO A 145 -21.92 0.01 -18.09
C PRO A 145 -22.62 -0.28 -16.77
N GLY A 146 -21.83 -0.57 -15.76
CA GLY A 146 -22.29 -0.74 -14.39
C GLY A 146 -22.64 0.62 -13.80
N HIS A 147 -23.31 0.61 -12.69
CA HIS A 147 -23.55 1.83 -11.93
C HIS A 147 -22.20 2.47 -11.58
N PRO A 148 -22.00 3.76 -11.83
CA PRO A 148 -20.73 4.40 -11.51
C PRO A 148 -20.45 4.28 -10.01
N VAL A 149 -19.33 3.67 -9.69
CA VAL A 149 -18.83 3.52 -8.33
C VAL A 149 -17.80 4.61 -8.06
N THR A 150 -17.99 5.35 -7.00
CA THR A 150 -17.04 6.37 -6.54
C THR A 150 -16.38 5.89 -5.26
N ARG A 151 -15.05 5.84 -5.25
CA ARG A 151 -14.27 5.60 -4.04
C ARG A 151 -13.94 6.93 -3.38
N ARG A 152 -14.34 7.09 -2.13
CA ARG A 152 -14.03 8.25 -1.29
C ARG A 152 -13.11 7.83 -0.18
N VAL A 153 -12.00 8.57 -0.01
CA VAL A 153 -10.92 8.18 0.91
C VAL A 153 -10.57 9.36 1.81
N SER A 154 -10.44 9.07 3.09
CA SER A 154 -9.91 9.99 4.09
C SER A 154 -8.74 9.35 4.81
N THR A 155 -7.59 10.03 4.85
CA THR A 155 -6.41 9.58 5.60
C THR A 155 -6.15 10.56 6.74
N VAL A 156 -6.15 10.06 7.97
CA VAL A 156 -6.07 10.87 9.19
C VAL A 156 -4.94 10.39 10.06
N ARG A 157 -4.19 11.32 10.67
CA ARG A 157 -3.19 11.00 11.68
C ARG A 157 -3.87 10.53 12.96
N VAL A 158 -3.41 9.41 13.49
CA VAL A 158 -3.81 8.89 14.79
C VAL A 158 -2.82 9.38 15.85
N ARG A 159 -3.35 9.78 16.98
CA ARG A 159 -2.61 10.18 18.19
C ARG A 159 -3.10 9.35 19.36
N PRO A 160 -2.39 9.33 20.50
CA PRO A 160 -2.94 8.75 21.73
C PRO A 160 -4.33 9.28 22.06
N GLY A 161 -5.21 8.38 22.50
CA GLY A 161 -6.62 8.68 22.79
C GLY A 161 -7.59 8.05 21.79
N SER A 162 -8.83 8.54 21.76
CA SER A 162 -9.89 8.02 20.88
C SER A 162 -10.34 9.08 19.90
N LYS A 163 -10.53 8.67 18.63
CA LYS A 163 -11.02 9.53 17.55
C LYS A 163 -12.04 8.80 16.68
N LEU A 164 -13.10 9.51 16.30
CA LEU A 164 -14.05 9.04 15.30
C LEU A 164 -13.66 9.62 13.93
N VAL A 165 -13.51 8.75 12.94
CA VAL A 165 -13.27 9.12 11.54
C VAL A 165 -14.45 8.65 10.71
N VAL A 166 -15.09 9.56 9.99
CA VAL A 166 -16.28 9.25 9.19
C VAL A 166 -15.98 9.55 7.73
N GLN A 167 -16.33 8.62 6.85
CA GLN A 167 -16.32 8.82 5.41
C GLN A 167 -17.74 8.63 4.87
N GLN A 168 -18.24 9.66 4.16
CA GLN A 168 -19.62 9.70 3.67
C GLN A 168 -19.69 9.63 2.15
N CYS A 169 -20.74 9.02 1.64
CA CYS A 169 -21.17 9.14 0.25
C CYS A 169 -21.81 10.52 -0.01
N ALA A 170 -21.81 10.96 -1.24
CA ALA A 170 -22.49 12.20 -1.61
C ALA A 170 -24.01 12.03 -1.54
N ARG A 171 -24.72 13.16 -1.59
CA ARG A 171 -26.18 13.14 -1.65
C ARG A 171 -26.66 12.37 -2.88
N GLY A 172 -27.61 11.45 -2.69
CA GLY A 172 -28.10 10.59 -3.76
C GLY A 172 -27.24 9.37 -4.08
N GLU A 173 -26.18 9.14 -3.28
CA GLU A 173 -25.37 7.92 -3.33
C GLU A 173 -25.65 7.06 -2.09
N ARG A 174 -25.49 5.76 -2.23
CA ARG A 174 -25.52 4.80 -1.12
C ARG A 174 -24.15 4.14 -0.96
N LEU A 175 -23.83 3.74 0.23
CA LEU A 175 -22.65 2.95 0.52
C LEU A 175 -22.87 1.51 0.03
N ILE A 176 -21.94 1.02 -0.80
CA ILE A 176 -21.94 -0.38 -1.29
C ILE A 176 -20.77 -1.17 -0.73
N GLY A 177 -19.81 -0.51 -0.12
CA GLY A 177 -18.67 -1.12 0.56
C GLY A 177 -17.93 -0.08 1.37
N GLY A 178 -17.26 -0.53 2.44
CA GLY A 178 -16.44 0.30 3.29
C GLY A 178 -15.29 -0.50 3.86
N SER A 179 -14.14 0.14 4.03
CA SER A 179 -12.97 -0.47 4.64
C SER A 179 -12.16 0.56 5.40
N HIS A 180 -11.31 0.08 6.31
CA HIS A 180 -10.31 0.91 6.96
C HIS A 180 -8.98 0.16 7.07
N ALA A 181 -7.90 0.94 7.14
CA ALA A 181 -6.55 0.41 7.28
C ALA A 181 -5.73 1.28 8.23
N PHE A 182 -4.90 0.65 9.04
CA PHE A 182 -3.90 1.32 9.87
C PHE A 182 -2.54 1.26 9.20
N ALA A 183 -1.75 2.31 9.39
CA ALA A 183 -0.41 2.36 8.81
C ALA A 183 0.53 3.24 9.63
N PHE A 184 1.84 3.00 9.48
CA PHE A 184 2.91 3.68 10.21
C PHE A 184 3.93 4.28 9.23
N ALA A 185 4.18 5.58 9.33
CA ALA A 185 5.19 6.26 8.52
C ALA A 185 6.57 6.16 9.19
N THR A 186 7.10 4.94 9.29
CA THR A 186 8.41 4.61 9.85
C THR A 186 9.39 4.21 8.74
N ARG A 187 10.70 4.26 8.99
CA ARG A 187 11.71 3.83 8.00
C ARG A 187 11.69 2.32 7.79
N THR A 188 11.61 1.56 8.88
CA THR A 188 11.52 0.10 8.92
C THR A 188 10.11 -0.35 9.25
N PRO A 189 9.74 -1.62 9.02
CA PRO A 189 8.48 -2.17 9.49
C PRO A 189 8.27 -1.90 10.98
N PRO A 190 7.05 -1.51 11.42
CA PRO A 190 6.75 -1.30 12.82
C PRO A 190 6.87 -2.60 13.61
N SER A 191 7.25 -2.50 14.88
CA SER A 191 7.25 -3.64 15.80
C SER A 191 5.82 -4.14 16.06
N ALA A 192 5.68 -5.39 16.52
CA ALA A 192 4.39 -5.95 16.89
C ALA A 192 3.72 -5.15 18.02
N SER A 193 4.50 -4.64 19.00
CA SER A 193 3.99 -3.78 20.07
C SER A 193 3.42 -2.47 19.51
N LEU A 194 4.12 -1.84 18.57
CA LEU A 194 3.64 -0.61 17.94
C LEU A 194 2.37 -0.87 17.10
N VAL A 195 2.26 -2.02 16.44
CA VAL A 195 1.03 -2.38 15.72
C VAL A 195 -0.13 -2.62 16.68
N SER A 196 0.11 -3.25 17.84
CA SER A 196 -0.93 -3.50 18.85
C SER A 196 -1.38 -2.24 19.60
N SER A 197 -0.59 -1.15 19.53
CA SER A 197 -0.94 0.13 20.18
C SER A 197 -2.04 0.93 19.45
N ILE A 198 -2.51 0.42 18.29
CA ILE A 198 -3.61 1.00 17.55
C ILE A 198 -4.71 -0.03 17.33
N SER A 199 -5.94 0.39 17.52
CA SER A 199 -7.11 -0.46 17.29
C SER A 199 -8.27 0.36 16.73
N GLY A 200 -9.23 -0.30 16.12
CA GLY A 200 -10.41 0.36 15.58
C GLY A 200 -11.62 -0.56 15.52
N SER A 201 -12.77 0.05 15.60
CA SER A 201 -14.06 -0.60 15.35
C SER A 201 -14.81 0.21 14.30
N GLU A 202 -15.39 -0.50 13.34
CA GLU A 202 -16.16 0.13 12.27
C GLU A 202 -17.67 0.00 12.50
N GLN A 203 -18.39 1.00 12.03
CA GLN A 203 -19.84 1.01 11.96
C GLN A 203 -20.25 1.44 10.56
N ILE A 204 -20.91 0.56 9.84
CA ILE A 204 -21.43 0.80 8.50
C ILE A 204 -22.89 1.29 8.62
N ARG A 205 -23.22 2.34 7.88
CA ARG A 205 -24.57 2.91 7.74
C ARG A 205 -24.92 3.00 6.25
N ALA A 206 -26.18 3.32 5.95
CA ALA A 206 -26.67 3.36 4.56
C ALA A 206 -25.84 4.26 3.61
N ALA A 207 -25.24 5.34 4.10
CA ALA A 207 -24.51 6.31 3.30
C ALA A 207 -23.11 6.64 3.88
N SER A 208 -22.63 5.93 4.89
CA SER A 208 -21.33 6.24 5.51
C SER A 208 -20.73 5.05 6.21
N ILE A 209 -19.40 5.09 6.32
CA ILE A 209 -18.61 4.27 7.25
C ILE A 209 -18.02 5.18 8.32
N ALA A 210 -18.14 4.78 9.58
CA ALA A 210 -17.56 5.44 10.72
C ALA A 210 -16.59 4.48 11.41
N VAL A 211 -15.37 4.92 11.66
CA VAL A 211 -14.34 4.13 12.35
C VAL A 211 -13.95 4.85 13.63
N ARG A 212 -14.18 4.19 14.76
CA ARG A 212 -13.68 4.65 16.06
C ARG A 212 -12.29 4.08 16.26
N VAL A 213 -11.31 4.95 16.22
CA VAL A 213 -9.89 4.61 16.38
C VAL A 213 -9.46 4.89 17.81
N ARG A 214 -8.71 3.98 18.41
CA ARG A 214 -8.01 4.17 19.69
C ARG A 214 -6.52 4.01 19.47
N GLY A 215 -5.76 4.90 20.06
CA GLY A 215 -4.30 4.86 20.06
C GLY A 215 -3.77 4.98 21.47
N ASP A 216 -2.81 4.14 21.82
CA ASP A 216 -2.16 4.13 23.12
C ASP A 216 -0.99 5.13 23.17
N ALA A 217 -0.40 5.31 24.35
CA ALA A 217 0.69 6.24 24.59
C ALA A 217 1.93 5.97 23.71
N GLU A 218 2.14 4.71 23.29
CA GLU A 218 3.23 4.31 22.39
C GLU A 218 3.20 5.02 21.02
N LEU A 219 2.03 5.54 20.62
CA LEU A 219 1.90 6.36 19.41
C LEU A 219 2.45 7.79 19.57
N ALA A 220 2.85 8.19 20.76
CA ALA A 220 3.49 9.48 20.99
C ALA A 220 4.82 9.54 20.22
N GLY A 221 4.97 10.55 19.37
CA GLY A 221 6.18 10.69 18.53
C GLY A 221 6.18 9.85 17.23
N VAL A 222 5.28 8.89 17.07
CA VAL A 222 5.15 8.10 15.84
C VAL A 222 4.06 8.69 14.93
N ARG A 223 4.33 8.71 13.62
CA ARG A 223 3.31 9.08 12.64
C ARG A 223 2.48 7.86 12.26
N ALA A 224 1.48 7.55 13.09
CA ALA A 224 0.46 6.55 12.78
C ALA A 224 -0.67 7.18 11.98
N LEU A 225 -1.26 6.42 11.06
CA LEU A 225 -2.30 6.85 10.13
C LEU A 225 -3.46 5.84 10.17
N VAL A 226 -4.66 6.33 9.94
CA VAL A 226 -5.81 5.51 9.55
C VAL A 226 -6.31 6.03 8.21
N GLN A 227 -6.53 5.13 7.28
CA GLN A 227 -7.24 5.42 6.04
C GLN A 227 -8.61 4.77 6.10
N VAL A 228 -9.66 5.56 5.87
CA VAL A 228 -11.06 5.11 5.84
C VAL A 228 -11.57 5.32 4.42
N GLN A 229 -12.17 4.30 3.85
CA GLN A 229 -12.64 4.27 2.47
C GLN A 229 -14.13 3.96 2.41
N ALA A 230 -14.86 4.69 1.57
CA ALA A 230 -16.24 4.44 1.25
C ALA A 230 -16.40 4.21 -0.26
N LEU A 231 -16.96 3.08 -0.64
CA LEU A 231 -17.38 2.80 -2.01
C LEU A 231 -18.85 3.21 -2.14
N CYS A 232 -19.10 4.19 -2.98
CA CYS A 232 -20.40 4.81 -3.15
C CYS A 232 -20.93 4.57 -4.56
N SER A 233 -22.22 4.26 -4.67
CA SER A 233 -22.92 4.12 -5.95
C SER A 233 -24.20 4.95 -5.93
N ARG A 234 -24.52 5.57 -7.07
CA ARG A 234 -25.83 6.23 -7.22
C ARG A 234 -26.93 5.17 -7.22
N SER A 235 -27.97 5.38 -6.43
CA SER A 235 -29.26 4.71 -6.63
C SER A 235 -29.88 5.25 -7.91
N ARG A 236 -30.37 4.35 -8.75
CA ARG A 236 -31.26 4.77 -9.83
C ARG A 236 -32.57 5.26 -9.26
#